data_a8bda2bc1204047aa077a6a466cfe966
#
_entry.id   a8bda2bc1204047aa077a6a466cfe966
#
_cell.length_a   1.000
_cell.length_b   1.000
_cell.length_c   1.000
_cell.angle_alpha   90.00
_cell.angle_beta   90.00
_cell.angle_gamma   90.00
#
_symmetry.space_group_name_H-M   'P 1'
#
loop_
_entity.id
_entity.type
_entity.pdbx_description
1 polymer ?
#
loop_
_entity_poly.entity_id
_entity_poly.type
_entity_poly.pdbx_seq_one_letter_code
_entity_poly.pdbx_strand_id
1 'polypeptide(L)'
;SKDTTWKLIEQLSESHRCVAGLKLAHNVGHQQALWAGLDFVAAGDYDAAVSIDADLQDDVNAIVEMVDYYNQGADVVFGVRRERKTDTFFKKYTAQMFYKLMRTMGGEIVYNHADFRLMSKRSLKALVSFPERNLFLRGMVCMLGYPTASVYYDRKERFAGESKYPC
;
A
#
# COMPACT_ATOMS: atom_id res chain seq x y z
N SER A 1 2.36 -19.50 0.23
CA SER A 1 1.43 -20.04 1.23
C SER A 1 1.44 -21.56 1.20
N LYS A 2 1.39 -22.23 2.35
CA LYS A 2 1.27 -23.71 2.44
C LYS A 2 -0.19 -24.15 2.65
N ASP A 3 -1.12 -23.20 2.61
CA ASP A 3 -2.56 -23.38 2.82
C ASP A 3 -3.35 -23.45 1.49
N THR A 4 -4.66 -23.44 1.58
CA THR A 4 -5.57 -23.54 0.43
C THR A 4 -5.76 -22.21 -0.32
N THR A 5 -5.10 -21.11 0.09
CA THR A 5 -5.29 -19.76 -0.49
C THR A 5 -5.13 -19.76 -2.00
N TRP A 6 -4.10 -20.43 -2.53
CA TRP A 6 -3.89 -20.45 -3.98
C TRP A 6 -5.02 -21.14 -4.74
N LYS A 7 -5.52 -22.26 -4.23
CA LYS A 7 -6.67 -22.96 -4.86
C LYS A 7 -7.93 -22.09 -4.90
N LEU A 8 -8.16 -21.29 -3.84
CA LEU A 8 -9.29 -20.36 -3.81
C LEU A 8 -9.11 -19.23 -4.84
N ILE A 9 -7.90 -18.71 -5.01
CA ILE A 9 -7.60 -17.70 -6.04
C ILE A 9 -7.84 -18.29 -7.45
N GLU A 10 -7.36 -19.51 -7.73
CA GLU A 10 -7.59 -20.19 -9.00
C GLU A 10 -9.09 -20.34 -9.28
N GLN A 11 -9.88 -20.85 -8.34
CA GLN A 11 -11.32 -21.00 -8.47
C GLN A 11 -12.04 -19.66 -8.71
N LEU A 12 -11.63 -18.60 -8.00
CA LEU A 12 -12.19 -17.27 -8.19
C LEU A 12 -11.85 -16.71 -9.58
N SER A 13 -10.62 -16.90 -10.05
CA SER A 13 -10.21 -16.43 -11.39
C SER A 13 -10.89 -17.17 -12.53
N GLU A 14 -11.24 -18.43 -12.35
CA GLU A 14 -12.03 -19.21 -13.32
C GLU A 14 -13.50 -18.75 -13.38
N SER A 15 -14.07 -18.40 -12.22
CA SER A 15 -15.48 -18.01 -12.10
C SER A 15 -15.76 -16.53 -12.34
N HIS A 16 -14.76 -15.65 -12.18
CA HIS A 16 -14.91 -14.20 -12.26
C HIS A 16 -13.82 -13.56 -13.14
N ARG A 17 -14.22 -13.00 -14.28
CA ARG A 17 -13.30 -12.37 -15.25
C ARG A 17 -12.52 -11.18 -14.69
N CYS A 18 -13.00 -10.55 -13.60
CA CYS A 18 -12.34 -9.43 -12.92
C CYS A 18 -11.33 -9.90 -11.87
N VAL A 19 -11.17 -11.18 -11.63
CA VAL A 19 -10.22 -11.74 -10.67
C VAL A 19 -9.06 -12.40 -11.42
N ALA A 20 -7.84 -12.02 -11.07
CA ALA A 20 -6.62 -12.65 -11.55
C ALA A 20 -5.69 -12.97 -10.37
N GLY A 21 -4.84 -13.98 -10.52
CA GLY A 21 -3.89 -14.40 -9.51
C GLY A 21 -2.45 -14.36 -10.03
N LEU A 22 -1.52 -13.83 -9.22
CA LEU A 22 -0.10 -13.86 -9.49
C LEU A 22 0.60 -14.77 -8.48
N LYS A 23 1.14 -15.91 -8.97
CA LYS A 23 1.86 -16.87 -8.13
C LYS A 23 3.37 -16.72 -8.30
N LEU A 24 4.04 -16.42 -7.20
CA LEU A 24 5.50 -16.36 -7.15
C LEU A 24 6.08 -17.77 -6.91
N ALA A 25 7.26 -18.04 -7.47
CA ALA A 25 7.91 -19.35 -7.37
C ALA A 25 8.22 -19.78 -5.93
N HIS A 26 8.49 -18.79 -5.04
CA HIS A 26 8.74 -19.01 -3.62
C HIS A 26 8.33 -17.78 -2.79
N ASN A 27 8.40 -17.89 -1.48
CA ASN A 27 8.12 -16.77 -0.59
C ASN A 27 9.29 -15.77 -0.65
N VAL A 28 9.02 -14.58 -1.20
CA VAL A 28 9.98 -13.48 -1.35
C VAL A 28 9.80 -12.37 -0.31
N GLY A 29 8.85 -12.55 0.61
CA GLY A 29 8.45 -11.53 1.58
C GLY A 29 7.42 -10.53 1.04
N HIS A 30 6.84 -9.74 1.96
CA HIS A 30 5.73 -8.84 1.67
C HIS A 30 6.07 -7.77 0.62
N GLN A 31 7.19 -7.08 0.78
CA GLN A 31 7.58 -5.97 -0.11
C GLN A 31 7.79 -6.43 -1.56
N GLN A 32 8.48 -7.54 -1.75
CA GLN A 32 8.74 -8.09 -3.10
C GLN A 32 7.47 -8.67 -3.73
N ALA A 33 6.57 -9.23 -2.93
CA ALA A 33 5.28 -9.70 -3.42
C ALA A 33 4.39 -8.52 -3.87
N LEU A 34 4.35 -7.44 -3.09
CA LEU A 34 3.66 -6.21 -3.46
C LEU A 34 4.26 -5.59 -4.72
N TRP A 35 5.60 -5.52 -4.80
CA TRP A 35 6.30 -5.04 -6.00
C TRP A 35 5.91 -5.84 -7.25
N ALA A 36 5.91 -7.17 -7.18
CA ALA A 36 5.53 -8.02 -8.31
C ALA A 36 4.08 -7.76 -8.77
N GLY A 37 3.17 -7.51 -7.83
CA GLY A 37 1.80 -7.10 -8.13
C GLY A 37 1.73 -5.74 -8.83
N LEU A 38 2.48 -4.75 -8.34
CA LEU A 38 2.54 -3.41 -8.93
C LEU A 38 3.16 -3.43 -10.33
N ASP A 39 4.23 -4.20 -10.54
CA ASP A 39 4.88 -4.38 -11.84
C ASP A 39 3.92 -5.03 -12.86
N PHE A 40 3.21 -6.08 -12.44
CA PHE A 40 2.19 -6.73 -13.27
C PHE A 40 1.08 -5.76 -13.69
N VAL A 41 0.56 -4.96 -12.77
CA VAL A 41 -0.50 -3.98 -13.06
C VAL A 41 0.03 -2.83 -13.91
N ALA A 42 1.27 -2.38 -13.70
CA ALA A 42 1.89 -1.31 -14.50
C ALA A 42 2.03 -1.69 -15.99
N ALA A 43 2.21 -2.97 -16.28
CA ALA A 43 2.25 -3.50 -17.65
C ALA A 43 0.85 -3.62 -18.29
N GLY A 44 -0.21 -3.57 -17.48
CA GLY A 44 -1.61 -3.68 -17.94
C GLY A 44 -2.20 -2.37 -18.44
N ASP A 45 -3.44 -2.45 -18.92
CA ASP A 45 -4.20 -1.28 -19.39
C ASP A 45 -5.20 -0.83 -18.33
N TYR A 46 -4.66 -0.28 -17.23
CA TYR A 46 -5.42 0.27 -16.11
C TYR A 46 -5.07 1.75 -15.93
N ASP A 47 -6.04 2.58 -15.56
CA ASP A 47 -5.83 4.02 -15.31
C ASP A 47 -5.19 4.29 -13.95
N ALA A 48 -5.52 3.47 -12.97
CA ALA A 48 -5.00 3.52 -11.62
C ALA A 48 -5.01 2.14 -10.95
N ALA A 49 -4.25 1.98 -9.88
CA ALA A 49 -4.21 0.77 -9.06
C ALA A 49 -4.34 1.11 -7.58
N VAL A 50 -5.07 0.29 -6.84
CA VAL A 50 -5.13 0.37 -5.38
C VAL A 50 -4.46 -0.86 -4.79
N SER A 51 -3.45 -0.66 -3.94
CA SER A 51 -2.87 -1.72 -3.11
C SER A 51 -3.55 -1.76 -1.76
N ILE A 52 -3.91 -2.94 -1.29
CA ILE A 52 -4.55 -3.16 0.02
C ILE A 52 -4.10 -4.51 0.60
N ASP A 53 -3.92 -4.57 1.93
CA ASP A 53 -3.61 -5.82 2.63
C ASP A 53 -4.85 -6.73 2.69
N ALA A 54 -4.65 -8.04 2.48
CA ALA A 54 -5.73 -9.03 2.48
C ALA A 54 -6.20 -9.45 3.89
N ASP A 55 -5.78 -8.76 4.95
CA ASP A 55 -6.14 -9.08 6.34
C ASP A 55 -7.43 -8.41 6.84
N LEU A 56 -8.14 -7.71 5.94
CA LEU A 56 -9.41 -7.02 6.18
C LEU A 56 -9.36 -5.95 7.29
N GLN A 57 -8.18 -5.46 7.66
CA GLN A 57 -8.03 -4.39 8.65
C GLN A 57 -8.24 -3.00 8.08
N ASP A 58 -7.91 -2.82 6.80
CA ASP A 58 -8.10 -1.54 6.11
C ASP A 58 -9.53 -1.40 5.59
N ASP A 59 -10.08 -0.19 5.62
CA ASP A 59 -11.47 0.03 5.22
C ASP A 59 -11.60 0.15 3.70
N VAL A 60 -12.17 -0.87 3.08
CA VAL A 60 -12.39 -0.91 1.61
C VAL A 60 -13.25 0.25 1.09
N ASN A 61 -14.11 0.85 1.95
CA ASN A 61 -14.93 2.00 1.53
C ASN A 61 -14.09 3.25 1.27
N ALA A 62 -12.90 3.35 1.87
CA ALA A 62 -11.97 4.44 1.60
C ALA A 62 -11.49 4.47 0.14
N ILE A 63 -11.60 3.34 -0.60
CA ILE A 63 -11.25 3.28 -2.03
C ILE A 63 -12.10 4.24 -2.85
N VAL A 64 -13.37 4.41 -2.51
CA VAL A 64 -14.28 5.34 -3.23
C VAL A 64 -13.74 6.77 -3.12
N GLU A 65 -13.41 7.20 -1.90
CA GLU A 65 -12.83 8.53 -1.67
C GLU A 65 -11.43 8.69 -2.33
N MET A 66 -10.62 7.62 -2.37
CA MET A 66 -9.35 7.63 -3.11
C MET A 66 -9.56 7.87 -4.61
N VAL A 67 -10.58 7.25 -5.20
CA VAL A 67 -10.92 7.45 -6.62
C VAL A 67 -11.40 8.88 -6.87
N ASP A 68 -12.15 9.48 -5.93
CA ASP A 68 -12.58 10.88 -6.04
C ASP A 68 -11.39 11.84 -6.04
N TYR A 69 -10.39 11.63 -5.17
CA TYR A 69 -9.16 12.43 -5.20
C TYR A 69 -8.35 12.21 -6.48
N TYR A 70 -8.30 10.98 -6.99
CA TYR A 70 -7.67 10.69 -8.28
C TYR A 70 -8.35 11.47 -9.42
N ASN A 71 -9.67 11.50 -9.47
CA ASN A 71 -10.44 12.25 -10.46
C ASN A 71 -10.24 13.77 -10.34
N GLN A 72 -9.88 14.27 -9.15
CA GLN A 72 -9.49 15.65 -8.89
C GLN A 72 -8.03 15.96 -9.24
N GLY A 73 -7.27 14.98 -9.73
CA GLY A 73 -5.90 15.15 -10.22
C GLY A 73 -4.79 14.70 -9.30
N ALA A 74 -5.09 14.02 -8.18
CA ALA A 74 -4.08 13.37 -7.36
C ALA A 74 -3.54 12.12 -8.06
N ASP A 75 -2.23 11.95 -8.11
CA ASP A 75 -1.58 10.77 -8.68
C ASP A 75 -1.33 9.68 -7.66
N VAL A 76 -1.15 10.06 -6.41
CA VAL A 76 -0.97 9.14 -5.30
C VAL A 76 -1.91 9.53 -4.18
N VAL A 77 -2.79 8.62 -3.76
CA VAL A 77 -3.68 8.84 -2.62
C VAL A 77 -3.35 7.83 -1.53
N PHE A 78 -2.88 8.34 -0.39
CA PHE A 78 -2.49 7.52 0.75
C PHE A 78 -3.70 7.21 1.64
N GLY A 79 -3.87 5.94 1.99
CA GLY A 79 -4.70 5.54 3.12
C GLY A 79 -3.95 5.78 4.43
N VAL A 80 -4.44 6.68 5.25
CA VAL A 80 -3.85 7.06 6.53
C VAL A 80 -4.72 6.56 7.66
N ARG A 81 -4.13 5.76 8.54
CA ARG A 81 -4.85 5.24 9.73
C ARG A 81 -4.98 6.36 10.75
N ARG A 82 -6.23 6.61 11.21
CA ARG A 82 -6.45 7.52 12.34
C ARG A 82 -5.76 6.98 13.58
N GLU A 83 -5.04 7.85 14.31
CA GLU A 83 -4.34 7.47 15.54
C GLU A 83 -5.35 7.03 16.61
N ARG A 84 -5.07 5.90 17.26
CA ARG A 84 -5.74 5.59 18.54
C ARG A 84 -5.20 6.53 19.62
N LYS A 85 -6.08 7.06 20.48
CA LYS A 85 -5.73 7.97 21.59
C LYS A 85 -4.76 7.37 22.65
N THR A 86 -4.30 6.13 22.48
CA THR A 86 -3.45 5.37 23.41
C THR A 86 -1.96 5.39 23.08
N ASP A 87 -1.52 6.15 22.08
CA ASP A 87 -0.08 6.19 21.76
C ASP A 87 0.71 6.95 22.82
N THR A 88 1.68 6.25 23.42
CA THR A 88 2.57 6.74 24.49
C THR A 88 3.39 7.94 24.00
N PHE A 89 3.56 8.95 24.85
CA PHE A 89 4.30 10.20 24.59
C PHE A 89 5.69 9.96 23.97
N PHE A 90 6.36 8.86 24.35
CA PHE A 90 7.67 8.46 23.84
C PHE A 90 7.62 8.02 22.36
N LYS A 91 6.58 7.28 21.93
CA LYS A 91 6.37 6.91 20.52
C LYS A 91 6.15 8.16 19.64
N LYS A 92 5.42 9.14 20.15
CA LYS A 92 5.19 10.42 19.46
C LYS A 92 6.47 11.20 19.23
N TYR A 93 7.34 11.27 20.25
CA TYR A 93 8.58 12.04 20.19
C TYR A 93 9.62 11.40 19.24
N THR A 94 9.82 10.09 19.30
CA THR A 94 10.73 9.37 18.41
C THR A 94 10.27 9.41 16.95
N ALA A 95 8.97 9.31 16.71
CA ALA A 95 8.38 9.46 15.38
C ALA A 95 8.61 10.89 14.84
N GLN A 96 8.38 11.93 15.63
CA GLN A 96 8.61 13.32 15.22
C GLN A 96 10.08 13.60 14.89
N MET A 97 11.03 13.07 15.67
CA MET A 97 12.46 13.16 15.33
C MET A 97 12.80 12.49 14.01
N PHE A 98 12.28 11.29 13.78
CA PHE A 98 12.46 10.57 12.52
C PHE A 98 11.92 11.35 11.31
N TYR A 99 10.71 11.91 11.42
CA TYR A 99 10.12 12.71 10.34
C TYR A 99 10.84 14.03 10.11
N LYS A 100 11.34 14.66 11.18
CA LYS A 100 12.16 15.86 11.05
C LYS A 100 13.47 15.59 10.31
N LEU A 101 14.11 14.44 10.60
CA LEU A 101 15.31 13.98 9.91
C LEU A 101 15.02 13.69 8.43
N MET A 102 13.93 12.99 8.14
CA MET A 102 13.56 12.66 6.75
C MET A 102 13.16 13.90 5.94
N ARG A 103 12.53 14.90 6.57
CA ARG A 103 12.24 16.19 5.92
C ARG A 103 13.52 16.97 5.55
N THR A 104 14.55 16.95 6.41
CA THR A 104 15.87 17.53 6.08
C THR A 104 16.57 16.79 4.94
N MET A 105 16.23 15.52 4.70
CA MET A 105 16.74 14.73 3.57
C MET A 105 15.92 14.91 2.27
N GLY A 106 14.95 15.85 2.25
CA GLY A 106 14.17 16.20 1.05
C GLY A 106 12.95 15.32 0.77
N GLY A 107 12.53 14.48 1.73
CA GLY A 107 11.36 13.62 1.58
C GLY A 107 10.17 14.11 2.41
N GLU A 108 9.05 14.43 1.78
CA GLU A 108 7.77 14.57 2.47
C GLU A 108 7.17 13.17 2.71
N ILE A 109 7.47 12.58 3.87
CA ILE A 109 6.85 11.29 4.24
C ILE A 109 5.52 11.59 4.93
N VAL A 110 4.44 11.08 4.36
CA VAL A 110 3.13 11.11 4.98
C VAL A 110 3.16 10.23 6.24
N TYR A 111 2.85 10.83 7.40
CA TYR A 111 2.83 10.12 8.68
C TYR A 111 1.79 9.00 8.68
N ASN A 112 2.14 7.84 9.25
CA ASN A 112 1.21 6.72 9.51
C ASN A 112 0.50 6.13 8.28
N HIS A 113 1.08 6.30 7.05
CA HIS A 113 0.52 5.66 5.87
C HIS A 113 0.86 4.16 5.83
N ALA A 114 -0.12 3.37 5.46
CA ALA A 114 0.01 1.94 5.21
C ALA A 114 0.43 1.68 3.75
N ASP A 115 0.56 0.40 3.37
CA ASP A 115 0.68 0.01 1.98
C ASP A 115 -0.67 0.11 1.23
N PHE A 116 -1.72 0.55 1.92
CA PHE A 116 -3.02 0.91 1.36
C PHE A 116 -2.93 2.28 0.68
N ARG A 117 -2.89 2.27 -0.65
CA ARG A 117 -2.79 3.49 -1.45
C ARG A 117 -3.32 3.28 -2.86
N LEU A 118 -3.82 4.37 -3.47
CA LEU A 118 -4.09 4.44 -4.89
C LEU A 118 -2.90 5.09 -5.59
N MET A 119 -2.53 4.58 -6.76
CA MET A 119 -1.52 5.15 -7.64
C MET A 119 -2.07 5.24 -9.06
N SER A 120 -1.91 6.41 -9.70
CA SER A 120 -2.22 6.59 -11.13
C SER A 120 -1.29 5.76 -12.01
N LYS A 121 -1.69 5.48 -13.24
CA LYS A 121 -0.86 4.77 -14.23
C LYS A 121 0.52 5.40 -14.40
N ARG A 122 0.61 6.74 -14.43
CA ARG A 122 1.89 7.44 -14.60
C ARG A 122 2.78 7.34 -13.38
N SER A 123 2.25 7.49 -12.16
CA SER A 123 3.02 7.35 -10.93
C SER A 123 3.47 5.89 -10.72
N LEU A 124 2.62 4.92 -11.08
CA LEU A 124 2.95 3.50 -11.02
C LEU A 124 4.08 3.13 -12.00
N LYS A 125 4.00 3.61 -13.26
CA LYS A 125 5.08 3.41 -14.23
C LYS A 125 6.39 4.04 -13.79
N ALA A 126 6.35 5.23 -13.21
CA ALA A 126 7.53 5.88 -12.65
C ALA A 126 8.12 5.06 -11.50
N LEU A 127 7.28 4.53 -10.60
CA LEU A 127 7.72 3.67 -9.49
C LEU A 127 8.45 2.42 -10.00
N VAL A 128 7.86 1.68 -10.93
CA VAL A 128 8.44 0.41 -11.41
C VAL A 128 9.65 0.61 -12.32
N SER A 129 9.90 1.84 -12.81
CA SER A 129 11.11 2.17 -13.57
C SER A 129 12.37 2.33 -12.72
N PHE A 130 12.26 2.39 -11.39
CA PHE A 130 13.43 2.43 -10.51
C PHE A 130 14.22 1.12 -10.61
N PRO A 131 15.55 1.18 -10.82
CA PRO A 131 16.38 -0.01 -10.98
C PRO A 131 16.56 -0.80 -9.67
N GLU A 132 16.51 -0.11 -8.54
CA GLU A 132 16.65 -0.71 -7.22
C GLU A 132 15.38 -1.45 -6.81
N ARG A 133 15.52 -2.72 -6.45
CA ARG A 133 14.40 -3.59 -6.05
C ARG A 133 14.37 -3.96 -4.56
N ASN A 134 15.40 -3.58 -3.81
CA ASN A 134 15.49 -3.83 -2.37
C ASN A 134 15.05 -2.64 -1.53
N LEU A 135 14.09 -1.88 -2.02
CA LEU A 135 13.76 -0.59 -1.49
C LEU A 135 12.55 -0.61 -0.55
N PHE A 136 12.58 0.36 0.33
CA PHE A 136 11.48 0.73 1.18
C PHE A 136 10.39 1.42 0.34
N LEU A 137 9.45 0.64 -0.22
CA LEU A 137 8.39 1.12 -1.14
C LEU A 137 7.66 2.37 -0.63
N ARG A 138 7.41 2.47 0.67
CA ARG A 138 6.76 3.63 1.29
C ARG A 138 7.54 4.92 1.06
N GLY A 139 8.85 4.87 1.21
CA GLY A 139 9.72 6.04 0.95
C GLY A 139 9.80 6.38 -0.51
N MET A 140 9.95 5.36 -1.39
CA MET A 140 10.04 5.58 -2.83
C MET A 140 8.83 6.30 -3.42
N VAL A 141 7.62 5.87 -3.02
CA VAL A 141 6.38 6.50 -3.51
C VAL A 141 6.34 7.99 -3.15
N CYS A 142 6.80 8.36 -1.95
CA CYS A 142 6.90 9.77 -1.55
C CYS A 142 7.95 10.55 -2.37
N MET A 143 9.02 9.88 -2.84
CA MET A 143 10.08 10.51 -3.64
C MET A 143 9.69 10.75 -5.11
N LEU A 144 8.59 10.19 -5.58
CA LEU A 144 8.13 10.36 -6.97
C LEU A 144 7.78 11.81 -7.31
N GLY A 145 7.43 12.64 -6.31
CA GLY A 145 7.12 14.06 -6.50
C GLY A 145 5.82 14.36 -7.25
N TYR A 146 4.94 13.39 -7.40
CA TYR A 146 3.62 13.58 -8.00
C TYR A 146 2.61 14.19 -7.01
N PRO A 147 1.52 14.84 -7.51
CA PRO A 147 0.45 15.33 -6.66
C PRO A 147 -0.13 14.24 -5.76
N THR A 148 -0.22 14.51 -4.46
CA THR A 148 -0.66 13.55 -3.45
C THR A 148 -1.91 14.04 -2.71
N ALA A 149 -2.71 13.08 -2.23
CA ALA A 149 -3.81 13.30 -1.30
C ALA A 149 -3.79 12.23 -0.20
N SER A 150 -4.59 12.41 0.84
CA SER A 150 -4.71 11.46 1.95
C SER A 150 -6.17 11.24 2.32
N VAL A 151 -6.56 9.97 2.46
CA VAL A 151 -7.86 9.53 2.96
C VAL A 151 -7.67 8.91 4.34
N TYR A 152 -8.41 9.40 5.32
CA TYR A 152 -8.29 8.96 6.71
C TYR A 152 -9.38 7.94 7.04
N TYR A 153 -8.96 6.77 7.54
CA TYR A 153 -9.88 5.70 7.92
C TYR A 153 -9.53 5.09 9.28
N ASP A 154 -10.52 4.43 9.89
CA ASP A 154 -10.35 3.71 11.14
C ASP A 154 -9.96 2.25 10.87
N ARG A 155 -8.87 1.80 11.48
CA ARG A 155 -8.41 0.43 11.35
C ARG A 155 -9.31 -0.52 12.12
N LYS A 156 -9.83 -1.55 11.45
CA LYS A 156 -10.61 -2.63 12.08
C LYS A 156 -9.69 -3.62 12.80
N GLU A 157 -10.25 -4.40 13.72
CA GLU A 157 -9.55 -5.52 14.32
C GLU A 157 -9.32 -6.60 13.26
N ARG A 158 -8.20 -7.34 13.42
CA ARG A 158 -7.87 -8.41 12.47
C ARG A 158 -8.90 -9.52 12.55
N PHE A 159 -9.48 -9.90 11.42
CA PHE A 159 -10.49 -10.95 11.35
C PHE A 159 -9.89 -12.35 11.52
N ALA A 160 -8.67 -12.60 11.05
CA ALA A 160 -8.00 -13.90 11.12
C ALA A 160 -6.47 -13.76 11.09
N GLY A 161 -5.74 -14.76 11.63
CA GLY A 161 -4.29 -14.86 11.64
C GLY A 161 -3.63 -14.22 12.87
N GLU A 162 -2.43 -14.74 13.22
CA GLU A 162 -1.61 -14.22 14.32
C GLU A 162 -0.62 -13.16 13.82
N SER A 163 -0.32 -12.17 14.67
CA SER A 163 0.70 -11.17 14.35
C SER A 163 2.08 -11.83 14.37
N LYS A 164 2.85 -11.66 13.30
CA LYS A 164 4.27 -12.09 13.27
C LYS A 164 5.17 -11.25 14.17
N TYR A 165 4.68 -10.14 14.69
CA TYR A 165 5.37 -9.25 15.60
C TYR A 165 4.48 -9.02 16.82
N PRO A 166 4.57 -9.87 17.87
CA PRO A 166 3.94 -9.54 19.14
C PRO A 166 4.58 -8.26 19.70
N CYS A 167 3.75 -7.33 20.14
CA CYS A 167 4.18 -6.09 20.82
C CYS A 167 4.79 -6.41 22.18
#